data_8f6c93cddc176943221637bd7d7882ed
#
_entry.id   8f6c93cddc176943221637bd7d7882ed
#
_cell.length_a   1.000
_cell.length_b   1.000
_cell.length_c   1.000
_cell.angle_alpha   90.00
_cell.angle_beta   90.00
_cell.angle_gamma   90.00
#
_symmetry.space_group_name_H-M   'P 1'
#
loop_
_entity.id
_entity.type
_entity.pdbx_description
1 polymer ?
#
loop_
_entity_poly.entity_id
_entity_poly.type
_entity_poly.pdbx_seq_one_letter_code
_entity_poly.pdbx_strand_id
1 'polypeptide(L)'
;LLANKHEPATLTSIDGWAPFMQLLRERNIPVTLHSDLGNNDNPTEFLFLMQHVLETYPDNKIVWAHMGLSKELTSMDPNKHVAIMKDLLDRYPALMLDISWDVLFNAYHQWGDIFIAFFNEYSTRILPGSDFVAASTKDFNQYAKEFDITSRALKAIDDEAFRNIALGENYFRLLGLNYHAPAICETAADEPAK
;
A
#
# COMPACT_ATOMS: atom_id res chain seq x y z
N LEU A 1 8.49 -8.96 -9.13
CA LEU A 1 7.97 -9.95 -8.19
C LEU A 1 9.11 -10.45 -7.32
N LEU A 2 9.06 -10.23 -6.01
CA LEU A 2 10.10 -10.69 -5.07
C LEU A 2 9.78 -12.08 -4.53
N ALA A 3 8.57 -12.27 -4.05
CA ALA A 3 8.12 -13.52 -3.50
C ALA A 3 6.69 -13.82 -3.93
N ASN A 4 6.47 -15.06 -4.22
CA ASN A 4 5.16 -15.70 -4.34
C ASN A 4 5.34 -17.17 -3.94
N LYS A 5 4.25 -17.93 -3.91
CA LYS A 5 4.27 -19.33 -3.51
C LYS A 5 5.14 -20.26 -4.37
N HIS A 6 5.57 -19.83 -5.55
CA HIS A 6 6.23 -20.71 -6.51
C HIS A 6 7.74 -20.50 -6.58
N GLU A 7 8.20 -19.26 -6.70
CA GLU A 7 9.63 -18.96 -6.91
C GLU A 7 10.02 -17.64 -6.23
N PRO A 8 10.41 -17.66 -4.95
CA PRO A 8 10.94 -16.47 -4.31
C PRO A 8 12.27 -16.05 -4.93
N ALA A 9 12.54 -14.75 -4.99
CA ALA A 9 13.83 -14.21 -5.37
C ALA A 9 14.91 -14.69 -4.39
N THR A 10 16.15 -14.76 -4.85
CA THR A 10 17.30 -14.98 -3.97
C THR A 10 17.92 -13.65 -3.56
N LEU A 11 18.60 -13.60 -2.40
CA LEU A 11 19.32 -12.40 -1.95
C LEU A 11 20.34 -11.95 -3.01
N THR A 12 21.07 -12.89 -3.61
CA THR A 12 22.03 -12.59 -4.69
C THR A 12 21.37 -11.96 -5.92
N SER A 13 20.13 -12.38 -6.26
CA SER A 13 19.43 -11.76 -7.39
C SER A 13 18.99 -10.34 -7.07
N ILE A 14 18.61 -10.06 -5.81
CA ILE A 14 18.29 -8.71 -5.33
C ILE A 14 19.53 -7.82 -5.36
N ASP A 15 20.68 -8.31 -4.90
CA ASP A 15 21.95 -7.57 -4.94
C ASP A 15 22.34 -7.20 -6.40
N GLY A 16 22.01 -8.08 -7.35
CA GLY A 16 22.21 -7.84 -8.78
C GLY A 16 21.37 -6.70 -9.37
N TRP A 17 20.39 -6.17 -8.66
CA TRP A 17 19.58 -5.02 -9.12
C TRP A 17 20.30 -3.68 -8.99
N ALA A 18 21.48 -3.60 -8.40
CA ALA A 18 22.17 -2.35 -8.11
C ALA A 18 22.23 -1.36 -9.30
N PRO A 19 22.58 -1.74 -10.55
CA PRO A 19 22.61 -0.81 -11.67
C PRO A 19 21.21 -0.26 -12.01
N PHE A 20 20.17 -1.09 -11.92
CA PHE A 20 18.79 -0.68 -12.16
C PHE A 20 18.28 0.26 -11.07
N MET A 21 18.50 -0.09 -9.80
CA MET A 21 18.08 0.74 -8.66
C MET A 21 18.82 2.07 -8.62
N GLN A 22 20.11 2.10 -8.99
CA GLN A 22 20.86 3.33 -9.16
C GLN A 22 20.22 4.23 -10.23
N LEU A 23 19.88 3.69 -11.41
CA LEU A 23 19.22 4.43 -12.48
C LEU A 23 17.87 5.04 -12.04
N LEU A 24 17.06 4.26 -11.32
CA LEU A 24 15.78 4.74 -10.79
C LEU A 24 15.97 5.90 -9.81
N ARG A 25 16.94 5.79 -8.90
CA ARG A 25 17.27 6.83 -7.93
C ARG A 25 17.75 8.12 -8.62
N GLU A 26 18.69 8.01 -9.56
CA GLU A 26 19.22 9.15 -10.30
C GLU A 26 18.15 9.90 -11.09
N ARG A 27 17.15 9.16 -11.58
CA ARG A 27 16.02 9.73 -12.33
C ARG A 27 14.80 10.05 -11.48
N ASN A 28 14.89 9.84 -10.16
CA ASN A 28 13.79 10.04 -9.22
C ASN A 28 12.52 9.25 -9.58
N ILE A 29 12.69 8.04 -10.12
CA ILE A 29 11.60 7.16 -10.55
C ILE A 29 11.26 6.17 -9.44
N PRO A 30 10.00 6.12 -8.95
CA PRO A 30 9.57 5.10 -8.00
C PRO A 30 9.44 3.73 -8.67
N VAL A 31 9.58 2.67 -7.87
CA VAL A 31 9.36 1.29 -8.31
C VAL A 31 8.36 0.60 -7.40
N THR A 32 7.37 -0.06 -7.99
CA THR A 32 6.43 -0.92 -7.26
C THR A 32 6.95 -2.35 -7.26
N LEU A 33 7.08 -2.91 -6.07
CA LEU A 33 7.51 -4.29 -5.86
C LEU A 33 6.36 -5.10 -5.29
N HIS A 34 6.02 -6.19 -5.97
CA HIS A 34 5.10 -7.19 -5.44
C HIS A 34 5.91 -8.25 -4.68
N SER A 35 5.63 -8.40 -3.41
CA SER A 35 6.21 -9.41 -2.54
C SER A 35 5.21 -9.82 -1.48
N ASP A 36 4.85 -11.09 -1.45
CA ASP A 36 4.05 -11.64 -0.36
C ASP A 36 4.86 -11.61 0.94
N LEU A 37 4.19 -11.35 2.07
CA LEU A 37 4.79 -11.51 3.39
C LEU A 37 5.13 -12.97 3.69
N GLY A 38 4.25 -13.86 3.27
CA GLY A 38 4.34 -15.29 3.52
C GLY A 38 3.09 -16.01 3.05
N ASN A 39 2.72 -17.06 3.77
CA ASN A 39 1.53 -17.86 3.53
C ASN A 39 0.84 -18.23 4.85
N ASN A 40 -0.27 -18.98 4.81
CA ASN A 40 -1.02 -19.34 6.01
C ASN A 40 -0.24 -20.21 7.00
N ASP A 41 0.71 -21.03 6.53
CA ASP A 41 1.55 -21.88 7.37
C ASP A 41 2.69 -21.08 8.03
N ASN A 42 3.22 -20.10 7.30
CA ASN A 42 4.28 -19.19 7.78
C ASN A 42 4.00 -17.75 7.30
N PRO A 43 3.26 -16.93 8.06
CA PRO A 43 2.80 -15.62 7.63
C PRO A 43 3.89 -14.59 7.34
N THR A 44 5.14 -14.83 7.74
CA THR A 44 6.27 -13.93 7.51
C THR A 44 7.44 -14.58 6.78
N GLU A 45 7.18 -15.70 6.10
CA GLU A 45 8.21 -16.51 5.44
C GLU A 45 9.09 -15.68 4.48
N PHE A 46 8.52 -14.72 3.76
CA PHE A 46 9.21 -13.94 2.74
C PHE A 46 9.53 -12.50 3.16
N LEU A 47 9.17 -12.11 4.39
CA LEU A 47 9.42 -10.75 4.90
C LEU A 47 10.89 -10.33 4.76
N PHE A 48 11.81 -11.26 5.01
CA PHE A 48 13.26 -11.01 4.92
C PHE A 48 13.71 -10.54 3.52
N LEU A 49 13.01 -10.92 2.46
CA LEU A 49 13.33 -10.47 1.09
C LEU A 49 13.05 -8.99 0.90
N MET A 50 11.88 -8.52 1.37
CA MET A 50 11.58 -7.09 1.32
C MET A 50 12.50 -6.30 2.25
N GLN A 51 12.79 -6.81 3.43
CA GLN A 51 13.76 -6.19 4.34
C GLN A 51 15.12 -6.05 3.68
N HIS A 52 15.62 -7.09 3.01
CA HIS A 52 16.89 -7.03 2.28
C HIS A 52 16.89 -5.98 1.16
N VAL A 53 15.79 -5.84 0.42
CA VAL A 53 15.65 -4.77 -0.59
C VAL A 53 15.76 -3.39 0.06
N LEU A 54 15.03 -3.17 1.17
CA LEU A 54 14.99 -1.88 1.84
C LEU A 54 16.34 -1.53 2.50
N GLU A 55 17.05 -2.52 3.02
CA GLU A 55 18.40 -2.36 3.59
C GLU A 55 19.45 -2.09 2.51
N THR A 56 19.34 -2.75 1.34
CA THR A 56 20.29 -2.59 0.25
C THR A 56 20.06 -1.31 -0.54
N TYR A 57 18.80 -0.86 -0.66
CA TYR A 57 18.41 0.28 -1.49
C TYR A 57 17.57 1.31 -0.70
N PRO A 58 18.04 1.83 0.46
CA PRO A 58 17.23 2.64 1.38
C PRO A 58 16.77 3.97 0.82
N ASP A 59 17.51 4.53 -0.16
CA ASP A 59 17.22 5.83 -0.79
C ASP A 59 16.30 5.72 -2.02
N ASN A 60 15.96 4.51 -2.43
CA ASN A 60 15.07 4.30 -3.55
C ASN A 60 13.60 4.49 -3.12
N LYS A 61 12.81 5.14 -3.98
CA LYS A 61 11.36 5.25 -3.80
C LYS A 61 10.71 3.90 -4.10
N ILE A 62 10.43 3.12 -3.08
CA ILE A 62 9.87 1.78 -3.18
C ILE A 62 8.41 1.82 -2.73
N VAL A 63 7.53 1.27 -3.54
CA VAL A 63 6.12 1.03 -3.22
C VAL A 63 5.92 -0.47 -3.03
N TRP A 64 5.51 -0.91 -1.85
CA TRP A 64 5.20 -2.31 -1.60
C TRP A 64 3.73 -2.59 -1.92
N ALA A 65 3.49 -3.37 -2.97
CA ALA A 65 2.17 -3.70 -3.43
C ALA A 65 1.39 -4.49 -2.37
N HIS A 66 0.10 -4.17 -2.20
CA HIS A 66 -0.86 -4.86 -1.34
C HIS A 66 -0.46 -4.98 0.13
N MET A 67 0.48 -4.13 0.60
CA MET A 67 1.04 -4.25 1.96
C MET A 67 1.58 -5.66 2.27
N GLY A 68 2.07 -6.38 1.25
CA GLY A 68 2.55 -7.75 1.37
C GLY A 68 1.46 -8.82 1.59
N LEU A 69 0.19 -8.47 1.50
CA LEU A 69 -0.90 -9.44 1.57
C LEU A 69 -1.06 -10.19 0.24
N SER A 70 -1.59 -11.41 0.32
CA SER A 70 -1.86 -12.25 -0.84
C SER A 70 -3.01 -13.20 -0.57
N LYS A 71 -3.52 -13.85 -1.62
CA LYS A 71 -4.53 -14.91 -1.48
C LYS A 71 -4.06 -16.10 -0.64
N GLU A 72 -2.76 -16.28 -0.56
CA GLU A 72 -2.12 -17.35 0.22
C GLU A 72 -1.94 -16.96 1.70
N LEU A 73 -2.16 -15.69 2.06
CA LEU A 73 -2.03 -15.17 3.41
C LEU A 73 -3.36 -14.53 3.86
N THR A 74 -4.31 -15.38 4.25
CA THR A 74 -5.65 -14.96 4.68
C THR A 74 -5.86 -15.01 6.19
N SER A 75 -4.93 -15.60 6.94
CA SER A 75 -5.04 -15.86 8.38
C SER A 75 -4.11 -14.99 9.25
N MET A 76 -3.46 -13.99 8.68
CA MET A 76 -2.57 -13.12 9.44
C MET A 76 -3.35 -12.27 10.45
N ASP A 77 -2.88 -12.25 11.70
CA ASP A 77 -3.38 -11.32 12.72
C ASP A 77 -3.14 -9.86 12.26
N PRO A 78 -4.21 -9.05 12.12
CA PRO A 78 -4.10 -7.68 11.62
C PRO A 78 -3.24 -6.77 12.52
N ASN A 79 -3.18 -7.01 13.83
CA ASN A 79 -2.31 -6.26 14.72
C ASN A 79 -0.83 -6.56 14.44
N LYS A 80 -0.49 -7.82 14.18
CA LYS A 80 0.88 -8.20 13.79
C LYS A 80 1.22 -7.62 12.41
N HIS A 81 0.30 -7.68 11.47
CA HIS A 81 0.50 -7.11 10.14
C HIS A 81 0.81 -5.61 10.24
N VAL A 82 -0.06 -4.85 10.90
CA VAL A 82 0.11 -3.40 11.07
C VAL A 82 1.40 -3.08 11.83
N ALA A 83 1.76 -3.86 12.87
CA ALA A 83 3.01 -3.66 13.60
C ALA A 83 4.25 -3.84 12.70
N ILE A 84 4.25 -4.82 11.80
CA ILE A 84 5.34 -4.99 10.81
C ILE A 84 5.39 -3.78 9.86
N MET A 85 4.25 -3.32 9.34
CA MET A 85 4.22 -2.18 8.43
C MET A 85 4.71 -0.90 9.10
N LYS A 86 4.32 -0.63 10.36
CA LYS A 86 4.81 0.50 11.14
C LYS A 86 6.32 0.46 11.33
N ASP A 87 6.86 -0.67 11.79
CA ASP A 87 8.31 -0.84 11.98
C ASP A 87 9.09 -0.54 10.69
N LEU A 88 8.60 -1.02 9.54
CA LEU A 88 9.26 -0.77 8.26
C LEU A 88 9.13 0.68 7.79
N LEU A 89 7.96 1.30 7.94
CA LEU A 89 7.76 2.71 7.58
C LEU A 89 8.61 3.65 8.44
N ASP A 90 8.79 3.34 9.72
CA ASP A 90 9.61 4.13 10.65
C ASP A 90 11.11 4.03 10.32
N ARG A 91 11.57 2.82 9.93
CA ARG A 91 12.98 2.58 9.57
C ARG A 91 13.34 3.08 8.16
N TYR A 92 12.40 3.05 7.22
CA TYR A 92 12.66 3.34 5.80
C TYR A 92 11.82 4.50 5.29
N PRO A 93 12.31 5.75 5.39
CA PRO A 93 11.54 6.94 5.01
C PRO A 93 11.08 6.99 3.54
N ALA A 94 11.75 6.30 2.63
CA ALA A 94 11.39 6.26 1.21
C ALA A 94 10.39 5.16 0.84
N LEU A 95 10.05 4.25 1.77
CA LEU A 95 9.06 3.20 1.56
C LEU A 95 7.66 3.79 1.54
N MET A 96 6.83 3.38 0.60
CA MET A 96 5.38 3.58 0.57
C MET A 96 4.65 2.23 0.47
N LEU A 97 3.41 2.19 0.92
CA LEU A 97 2.57 1.00 0.87
C LEU A 97 1.41 1.23 -0.09
N ASP A 98 1.14 0.27 -0.94
CA ASP A 98 -0.02 0.25 -1.81
C ASP A 98 -1.12 -0.60 -1.16
N ILE A 99 -2.36 -0.09 -1.15
CA ILE A 99 -3.53 -0.74 -0.58
C ILE A 99 -4.50 -1.24 -1.65
N SER A 100 -4.02 -1.42 -2.86
CA SER A 100 -4.82 -2.04 -3.92
C SER A 100 -5.13 -3.50 -3.59
N TRP A 101 -6.15 -4.04 -4.26
CA TRP A 101 -6.62 -5.39 -4.17
C TRP A 101 -7.65 -5.70 -3.06
N ASP A 102 -8.54 -6.64 -3.37
CA ASP A 102 -9.63 -7.06 -2.51
C ASP A 102 -9.20 -7.85 -1.24
N VAL A 103 -7.96 -8.34 -1.21
CA VAL A 103 -7.41 -9.04 -0.03
C VAL A 103 -7.29 -8.09 1.15
N LEU A 104 -6.75 -6.89 0.94
CA LEU A 104 -6.72 -5.86 1.98
C LEU A 104 -8.13 -5.48 2.41
N PHE A 105 -9.04 -5.37 1.45
CA PHE A 105 -10.43 -5.05 1.72
C PHE A 105 -11.14 -6.16 2.53
N ASN A 106 -10.92 -7.44 2.22
CA ASN A 106 -11.46 -8.54 3.00
C ASN A 106 -10.93 -8.54 4.44
N ALA A 107 -9.64 -8.29 4.63
CA ALA A 107 -9.06 -8.09 5.95
C ALA A 107 -9.63 -6.85 6.64
N TYR A 108 -9.78 -5.73 5.92
CA TYR A 108 -10.37 -4.51 6.42
C TYR A 108 -11.82 -4.68 6.88
N HIS A 109 -12.63 -5.48 6.20
CA HIS A 109 -14.01 -5.76 6.60
C HIS A 109 -14.14 -6.37 8.01
N GLN A 110 -13.17 -7.17 8.39
CA GLN A 110 -13.17 -7.81 9.70
C GLN A 110 -12.51 -6.95 10.79
N TRP A 111 -11.57 -6.08 10.39
CA TRP A 111 -10.64 -5.41 11.30
C TRP A 111 -10.45 -3.92 10.95
N GLY A 112 -11.51 -3.29 10.43
CA GLY A 112 -11.47 -1.94 9.87
C GLY A 112 -10.84 -0.89 10.78
N ASP A 113 -11.17 -0.87 12.06
CA ASP A 113 -10.69 0.13 13.01
C ASP A 113 -9.15 0.14 13.13
N ILE A 114 -8.52 -1.03 13.03
CA ILE A 114 -7.05 -1.15 13.10
C ILE A 114 -6.40 -0.53 11.87
N PHE A 115 -6.95 -0.81 10.68
CA PHE A 115 -6.45 -0.24 9.43
C PHE A 115 -6.75 1.25 9.29
N ILE A 116 -7.92 1.71 9.74
CA ILE A 116 -8.27 3.14 9.77
C ILE A 116 -7.25 3.91 10.63
N ALA A 117 -6.99 3.46 11.85
CA ALA A 117 -6.01 4.08 12.72
C ALA A 117 -4.61 4.12 12.09
N PHE A 118 -4.20 3.02 11.44
CA PHE A 118 -2.94 2.93 10.73
C PHE A 118 -2.86 3.89 9.53
N PHE A 119 -3.92 3.96 8.72
CA PHE A 119 -3.94 4.86 7.55
C PHE A 119 -3.94 6.33 7.94
N ASN A 120 -4.61 6.70 9.03
CA ASN A 120 -4.56 8.06 9.57
C ASN A 120 -3.16 8.41 10.07
N GLU A 121 -2.52 7.52 10.84
CA GLU A 121 -1.18 7.74 11.40
C GLU A 121 -0.10 7.85 10.31
N TYR A 122 -0.17 7.04 9.25
CA TYR A 122 0.80 7.02 8.16
C TYR A 122 0.22 7.57 6.85
N SER A 123 -0.68 8.54 6.94
CA SER A 123 -1.46 9.06 5.81
C SER A 123 -0.64 9.48 4.61
N THR A 124 0.59 9.96 4.82
CA THR A 124 1.51 10.41 3.75
C THR A 124 2.27 9.27 3.07
N ARG A 125 2.10 8.04 3.52
CA ARG A 125 2.89 6.87 3.11
C ARG A 125 2.04 5.76 2.44
N ILE A 126 0.76 6.00 2.23
CA ILE A 126 -0.22 5.05 1.68
C ILE A 126 -0.66 5.50 0.28
N LEU A 127 -0.72 4.56 -0.65
CA LEU A 127 -1.20 4.76 -2.02
C LEU A 127 -2.43 3.89 -2.29
N PRO A 128 -3.53 4.45 -2.80
CA PRO A 128 -4.67 3.67 -3.22
C PRO A 128 -4.44 3.06 -4.61
N GLY A 129 -5.13 1.97 -4.90
CA GLY A 129 -5.13 1.34 -6.20
C GLY A 129 -6.28 0.34 -6.31
N SER A 130 -6.54 -0.20 -7.49
CA SER A 130 -7.59 -1.20 -7.72
C SER A 130 -7.04 -2.60 -7.93
N ASP A 131 -5.80 -2.73 -8.41
CA ASP A 131 -5.23 -3.98 -8.96
C ASP A 131 -6.20 -4.70 -9.93
N PHE A 132 -6.93 -3.92 -10.73
CA PHE A 132 -7.98 -4.44 -11.64
C PHE A 132 -7.46 -5.50 -12.61
N VAL A 133 -6.16 -5.55 -12.81
CA VAL A 133 -5.49 -6.56 -13.65
C VAL A 133 -5.72 -8.00 -13.12
N ALA A 134 -5.91 -8.18 -11.83
CA ALA A 134 -6.13 -9.48 -11.20
C ALA A 134 -7.55 -10.04 -11.40
N ALA A 135 -8.52 -9.22 -11.82
CA ALA A 135 -9.88 -9.66 -12.06
C ALA A 135 -9.97 -10.64 -13.24
N SER A 136 -10.71 -11.74 -13.06
CA SER A 136 -10.94 -12.73 -14.11
C SER A 136 -11.80 -12.17 -15.25
N THR A 137 -12.77 -11.31 -14.92
CA THR A 137 -13.60 -10.57 -15.86
C THR A 137 -13.20 -9.10 -15.85
N LYS A 138 -12.80 -8.57 -17.01
CA LYS A 138 -12.30 -7.20 -17.14
C LYS A 138 -13.32 -6.32 -17.83
N ASP A 139 -14.47 -6.15 -17.19
CA ASP A 139 -15.52 -5.26 -17.65
C ASP A 139 -15.73 -4.09 -16.66
N PHE A 140 -16.53 -3.11 -17.09
CA PHE A 140 -16.83 -1.92 -16.29
C PHE A 140 -17.52 -2.26 -14.96
N ASN A 141 -18.39 -3.26 -14.93
CA ASN A 141 -19.12 -3.61 -13.71
C ASN A 141 -18.17 -4.17 -12.64
N GLN A 142 -17.22 -5.01 -13.04
CA GLN A 142 -16.20 -5.52 -12.15
C GLN A 142 -15.29 -4.40 -11.64
N TYR A 143 -14.84 -3.51 -12.53
CA TYR A 143 -14.07 -2.33 -12.16
C TYR A 143 -14.82 -1.44 -11.15
N ALA A 144 -16.09 -1.12 -11.45
CA ALA A 144 -16.92 -0.29 -10.58
C ALA A 144 -17.10 -0.93 -9.19
N LYS A 145 -17.25 -2.26 -9.13
CA LYS A 145 -17.35 -2.99 -7.87
C LYS A 145 -16.06 -2.88 -7.04
N GLU A 146 -14.91 -3.10 -7.64
CA GLU A 146 -13.62 -3.00 -6.95
C GLU A 146 -13.34 -1.58 -6.48
N PHE A 147 -13.67 -0.59 -7.32
CA PHE A 147 -13.54 0.81 -6.97
C PHE A 147 -14.48 1.22 -5.82
N ASP A 148 -15.74 0.75 -5.83
CA ASP A 148 -16.69 1.00 -4.74
C ASP A 148 -16.21 0.38 -3.42
N ILE A 149 -15.64 -0.80 -3.47
CA ILE A 149 -15.04 -1.48 -2.32
C ILE A 149 -13.93 -0.63 -1.71
N THR A 150 -12.96 -0.21 -2.52
CA THR A 150 -11.84 0.64 -2.08
C THR A 150 -12.35 1.98 -1.54
N SER A 151 -13.31 2.60 -2.21
CA SER A 151 -13.84 3.91 -1.79
C SER A 151 -14.57 3.85 -0.47
N ARG A 152 -15.28 2.76 -0.17
CA ARG A 152 -15.92 2.56 1.14
C ARG A 152 -14.91 2.44 2.28
N ALA A 153 -13.81 1.72 2.04
CA ALA A 153 -12.73 1.63 3.01
C ALA A 153 -12.14 3.02 3.33
N LEU A 154 -11.97 3.86 2.31
CA LEU A 154 -11.38 5.19 2.47
C LEU A 154 -12.33 6.24 3.07
N LYS A 155 -13.64 5.98 3.16
CA LYS A 155 -14.59 6.93 3.78
C LYS A 155 -14.44 7.07 5.29
N ALA A 156 -13.80 6.13 5.95
CA ALA A 156 -13.69 6.09 7.41
C ALA A 156 -12.39 6.73 7.94
N ILE A 157 -11.46 7.10 7.06
CA ILE A 157 -10.24 7.80 7.45
C ILE A 157 -10.52 9.31 7.65
N ASP A 158 -9.64 9.99 8.38
CA ASP A 158 -9.77 11.43 8.62
C ASP A 158 -9.52 12.27 7.35
N ASP A 159 -9.81 13.56 7.42
CA ASP A 159 -9.74 14.47 6.28
C ASP A 159 -8.33 14.60 5.71
N GLU A 160 -7.30 14.56 6.56
CA GLU A 160 -5.91 14.63 6.12
C GLU A 160 -5.53 13.36 5.37
N ALA A 161 -5.83 12.20 5.94
CA ALA A 161 -5.58 10.92 5.29
C ALA A 161 -6.39 10.79 4.00
N PHE A 162 -7.65 11.25 3.99
CA PHE A 162 -8.47 11.24 2.78
C PHE A 162 -7.86 12.08 1.66
N ARG A 163 -7.37 13.29 1.95
CA ARG A 163 -6.67 14.12 0.96
C ARG A 163 -5.40 13.45 0.45
N ASN A 164 -4.59 12.94 1.34
CA ASN A 164 -3.32 12.31 0.99
C ASN A 164 -3.51 11.03 0.17
N ILE A 165 -4.46 10.19 0.55
CA ILE A 165 -4.69 8.86 -0.02
C ILE A 165 -5.73 8.94 -1.15
N ALA A 166 -7.00 9.24 -0.81
CA ALA A 166 -8.11 9.12 -1.74
C ALA A 166 -8.09 10.19 -2.84
N LEU A 167 -7.69 11.43 -2.53
CA LEU A 167 -7.57 12.51 -3.49
C LEU A 167 -6.22 12.56 -4.21
N GLY A 168 -5.32 11.59 -3.94
CA GLY A 168 -4.12 11.33 -4.72
C GLY A 168 -2.91 12.21 -4.43
N GLU A 169 -2.91 13.05 -3.38
CA GLU A 169 -1.76 13.92 -3.07
C GLU A 169 -0.46 13.13 -2.92
N ASN A 170 -0.53 11.92 -2.36
CA ASN A 170 0.63 11.04 -2.22
C ASN A 170 1.22 10.60 -3.56
N TYR A 171 0.40 10.29 -4.56
CA TYR A 171 0.89 9.94 -5.91
C TYR A 171 1.64 11.08 -6.55
N PHE A 172 1.07 12.29 -6.50
CA PHE A 172 1.71 13.47 -7.11
C PHE A 172 3.02 13.81 -6.40
N ARG A 173 3.06 13.73 -5.06
CA ARG A 173 4.28 13.93 -4.28
C ARG A 173 5.35 12.87 -4.58
N LEU A 174 4.97 11.60 -4.66
CA LEU A 174 5.87 10.50 -5.01
C LEU A 174 6.52 10.73 -6.38
N LEU A 175 5.74 11.18 -7.37
CA LEU A 175 6.18 11.45 -8.72
C LEU A 175 6.88 12.83 -8.89
N GLY A 176 6.89 13.65 -7.84
CA GLY A 176 7.46 15.01 -7.90
C GLY A 176 6.64 15.97 -8.76
N LEU A 177 5.34 15.73 -8.90
CA LEU A 177 4.42 16.57 -9.65
C LEU A 177 3.77 17.63 -8.74
N ASN A 178 3.55 18.82 -9.30
CA ASN A 178 2.92 19.92 -8.58
C ASN A 178 1.40 19.78 -8.58
N TYR A 179 0.89 19.13 -7.55
CA TYR A 179 -0.55 18.97 -7.30
C TYR A 179 -0.80 19.03 -5.79
N HIS A 180 -1.88 19.70 -5.41
CA HIS A 180 -2.36 19.72 -4.04
C HIS A 180 -3.84 19.33 -4.03
N ALA A 181 -4.17 18.34 -3.23
CA ALA A 181 -5.56 17.93 -3.04
C ALA A 181 -6.39 19.08 -2.46
N PRO A 182 -7.62 19.29 -2.95
CA PRO A 182 -8.50 20.34 -2.44
C PRO A 182 -8.78 20.14 -0.94
N ALA A 183 -9.10 21.23 -0.25
CA ALA A 183 -9.63 21.15 1.10
C ALA A 183 -10.97 20.39 1.06
N ILE A 184 -11.19 19.54 2.04
CA ILE A 184 -12.50 18.90 2.24
C ILE A 184 -13.42 19.98 2.81
N CYS A 185 -14.56 20.21 2.14
CA CYS A 185 -15.56 21.14 2.65
C CYS A 185 -16.08 20.59 3.97
N GLU A 186 -15.99 21.36 5.05
CA GLU A 186 -16.77 21.09 6.24
C GLU A 186 -18.23 21.01 5.80
N THR A 187 -18.89 19.88 6.00
CA THR A 187 -20.34 19.80 5.87
C THR A 187 -20.88 20.90 6.76
N ALA A 188 -21.62 21.86 6.19
CA ALA A 188 -22.25 22.92 6.96
C ALA A 188 -22.94 22.25 8.16
N ALA A 189 -22.37 22.45 9.34
CA ALA A 189 -22.95 21.95 10.56
C ALA A 189 -24.38 22.48 10.59
N ASP A 190 -25.35 21.58 10.78
CA ASP A 190 -26.77 21.83 10.83
C ASP A 190 -27.09 23.25 11.32
N GLU A 191 -27.54 24.10 10.40
CA GLU A 191 -28.18 25.35 10.86
C GLU A 191 -29.37 24.92 11.72
N PRO A 192 -29.44 25.36 12.96
CA PRO A 192 -30.59 25.05 13.80
C PRO A 192 -31.84 25.58 13.08
N ALA A 193 -32.78 24.67 12.82
CA ALA A 193 -34.08 25.01 12.22
C ALA A 193 -34.68 26.20 12.98
N LYS A 194 -34.91 27.27 12.23
CA LYS A 194 -35.64 28.47 12.72
C LYS A 194 -37.13 28.17 12.80
#